data_f2ef83236e1405c216acc997dadb448d
#
_entry.id   f2ef83236e1405c216acc997dadb448d
#
_cell.length_a   1.000
_cell.length_b   1.000
_cell.length_c   1.000
_cell.angle_alpha   90.00
_cell.angle_beta   90.00
_cell.angle_gamma   90.00
#
_symmetry.space_group_name_H-M   'P 1'
#
loop_
_entity.id
_entity.type
_entity.pdbx_description
1 polymer ?
#
loop_
_entity_poly.entity_id
_entity_poly.type
_entity_poly.pdbx_seq_one_letter_code
_entity_poly.pdbx_strand_id
1 'polypeptide(L)'
;MNSTQSLIEQYYEYFNQRKIPAFLKLLDDDVVHDINQGAREIGIQAFSTFMARMDDAYEEEIKDLVVMTTPDGTRAAAEFIVYGTYKKTDQGLPTAHHQTYELPCGAFFEIKNHKISRVTNYYNMQHWLKQVKD
;
A
#
# COMPACT_ATOMS: atom_id res chain seq x y z
N MET A 1 -0.81 -24.00 -7.05
CA MET A 1 -0.91 -22.72 -6.34
C MET A 1 -0.21 -21.63 -7.16
N ASN A 2 -0.83 -20.48 -7.31
CA ASN A 2 -0.27 -19.37 -8.08
C ASN A 2 0.79 -18.64 -7.23
N SER A 3 2.05 -18.66 -7.67
CA SER A 3 3.15 -18.03 -6.92
C SER A 3 3.01 -16.50 -6.84
N THR A 4 2.44 -15.87 -7.86
CA THR A 4 2.19 -14.42 -7.85
C THR A 4 1.10 -14.08 -6.83
N GLN A 5 0.03 -14.87 -6.76
CA GLN A 5 -1.00 -14.66 -5.75
C GLN A 5 -0.41 -14.75 -4.34
N SER A 6 0.41 -15.77 -4.08
CA SER A 6 1.06 -15.94 -2.79
C SER A 6 1.98 -14.76 -2.45
N LEU A 7 2.70 -14.24 -3.45
CA LEU A 7 3.58 -13.08 -3.26
C LEU A 7 2.79 -11.84 -2.82
N ILE A 8 1.67 -11.56 -3.48
CA ILE A 8 0.84 -10.40 -3.13
C ILE A 8 0.18 -10.59 -1.77
N GLU A 9 -0.32 -11.80 -1.47
CA GLU A 9 -0.88 -12.09 -0.16
C GLU A 9 0.16 -11.88 0.95
N GLN A 10 1.39 -12.32 0.73
CA GLN A 10 2.48 -12.15 1.68
C GLN A 10 2.86 -10.68 1.85
N TYR A 11 2.82 -9.90 0.79
CA TYR A 11 3.06 -8.45 0.80
C TYR A 11 2.12 -7.77 1.82
N TYR A 12 0.82 -8.07 1.74
CA TYR A 12 -0.16 -7.47 2.67
C TYR A 12 -0.08 -8.07 4.07
N GLU A 13 0.26 -9.34 4.19
CA GLU A 13 0.45 -9.96 5.49
C GLU A 13 1.60 -9.32 6.26
N TYR A 14 2.74 -9.11 5.62
CA TYR A 14 3.88 -8.43 6.23
C TYR A 14 3.54 -6.98 6.56
N PHE A 15 2.78 -6.31 5.70
CA PHE A 15 2.29 -4.96 5.99
C PHE A 15 1.48 -4.95 7.28
N ASN A 16 0.51 -5.84 7.42
CA ASN A 16 -0.33 -5.91 8.61
C ASN A 16 0.46 -6.25 9.88
N GLN A 17 1.47 -7.08 9.75
CA GLN A 17 2.33 -7.49 10.87
C GLN A 17 3.43 -6.47 11.18
N ARG A 18 3.55 -5.42 10.38
CA ARG A 18 4.62 -4.41 10.48
C ARG A 18 6.01 -5.00 10.38
N LYS A 19 6.16 -6.07 9.61
CA LYS A 19 7.46 -6.69 9.31
C LYS A 19 8.09 -5.99 8.11
N ILE A 20 8.49 -4.74 8.30
CA ILE A 20 8.93 -3.88 7.20
C ILE A 20 10.15 -4.40 6.46
N PRO A 21 11.23 -4.89 7.13
CA PRO A 21 12.36 -5.47 6.38
C PRO A 21 11.96 -6.64 5.48
N ALA A 22 11.10 -7.54 5.98
CA ALA A 22 10.61 -8.67 5.19
C ALA A 22 9.72 -8.21 4.04
N PHE A 23 8.87 -7.21 4.30
CA PHE A 23 8.01 -6.58 3.30
C PHE A 23 8.86 -6.01 2.14
N LEU A 24 9.89 -5.26 2.46
CA LEU A 24 10.76 -4.63 1.44
C LEU A 24 11.52 -5.66 0.59
N LYS A 25 11.82 -6.83 1.15
CA LYS A 25 12.50 -7.90 0.41
C LYS A 25 11.65 -8.50 -0.69
N LEU A 26 10.35 -8.29 -0.68
CA LEU A 26 9.46 -8.75 -1.75
C LEU A 26 9.50 -7.83 -2.96
N LEU A 27 10.11 -6.64 -2.83
CA LEU A 27 10.17 -5.63 -3.87
C LEU A 27 11.49 -5.66 -4.61
N ASP A 28 11.44 -5.35 -5.91
CA ASP A 28 12.64 -5.15 -6.72
C ASP A 28 13.39 -3.90 -6.23
N ASP A 29 14.71 -3.91 -6.34
CA ASP A 29 15.54 -2.76 -5.98
C ASP A 29 15.13 -1.48 -6.74
N ASP A 30 14.67 -1.64 -7.99
CA ASP A 30 14.23 -0.54 -8.84
C ASP A 30 12.71 -0.41 -8.89
N VAL A 31 12.02 -0.83 -7.83
CA VAL A 31 10.55 -0.83 -7.78
C VAL A 31 9.98 0.55 -8.14
N VAL A 32 8.96 0.54 -8.99
CA VAL A 32 8.21 1.75 -9.36
C VAL A 32 7.02 1.87 -8.42
N HIS A 33 6.86 3.00 -7.78
CA HIS A 33 5.77 3.27 -6.85
C HIS A 33 4.96 4.46 -7.34
N ASP A 34 3.73 4.21 -7.75
CA ASP A 34 2.79 5.26 -8.14
C ASP A 34 1.90 5.57 -6.94
N ILE A 35 2.15 6.72 -6.33
CA ILE A 35 1.43 7.16 -5.14
C ILE A 35 0.09 7.75 -5.57
N ASN A 36 -0.99 7.36 -4.91
CA ASN A 36 -2.31 7.91 -5.23
C ASN A 36 -2.30 9.43 -5.09
N GLN A 37 -2.68 10.14 -6.16
CA GLN A 37 -2.65 11.60 -6.25
C GLN A 37 -1.28 12.21 -5.97
N GLY A 38 -0.24 11.42 -6.09
CA GLY A 38 1.14 11.85 -5.92
C GLY A 38 1.98 11.59 -7.14
N ALA A 39 3.29 11.67 -6.94
CA ALA A 39 4.26 11.43 -8.00
C ALA A 39 4.58 9.94 -8.13
N ARG A 40 5.22 9.59 -9.23
CA ARG A 40 5.88 8.29 -9.37
C ARG A 40 7.26 8.39 -8.74
N GLU A 41 7.56 7.46 -7.86
CA GLU A 41 8.89 7.32 -7.25
C GLU A 41 9.53 6.03 -7.72
N ILE A 42 10.86 5.99 -7.76
CA ILE A 42 11.60 4.83 -8.22
C ILE A 42 12.63 4.44 -7.19
N GLY A 43 12.70 3.14 -6.90
CA GLY A 43 13.73 2.55 -6.06
C GLY A 43 13.26 2.18 -4.68
N ILE A 44 13.94 1.19 -4.12
CA ILE A 44 13.60 0.63 -2.80
C ILE A 44 13.82 1.65 -1.67
N GLN A 45 14.81 2.55 -1.81
CA GLN A 45 15.06 3.56 -0.79
C GLN A 45 13.91 4.56 -0.70
N ALA A 46 13.39 5.01 -1.84
CA ALA A 46 12.25 5.90 -1.88
C ALA A 46 11.01 5.22 -1.26
N PHE A 47 10.81 3.94 -1.58
CA PHE A 47 9.69 3.17 -1.03
C PHE A 47 9.81 3.03 0.48
N SER A 48 11.01 2.71 0.98
CA SER A 48 11.27 2.59 2.41
C SER A 48 11.01 3.91 3.15
N THR A 49 11.46 5.03 2.60
CA THR A 49 11.23 6.35 3.16
C THR A 49 9.73 6.68 3.20
N PHE A 50 9.01 6.36 2.13
CA PHE A 50 7.56 6.53 2.07
C PHE A 50 6.85 5.74 3.17
N MET A 51 7.23 4.46 3.35
CA MET A 51 6.63 3.60 4.38
C MET A 51 6.87 4.14 5.78
N ALA A 52 8.08 4.64 6.05
CA ALA A 52 8.41 5.22 7.36
C ALA A 52 7.56 6.47 7.65
N ARG A 53 7.37 7.32 6.65
CA ARG A 53 6.53 8.51 6.77
C ARG A 53 5.06 8.13 7.02
N MET A 54 4.57 7.13 6.30
CA MET A 54 3.19 6.66 6.47
C MET A 54 2.98 6.05 7.85
N ASP A 55 3.93 5.25 8.33
CA ASP A 55 3.84 4.65 9.66
C ASP A 55 3.84 5.69 10.78
N ASP A 56 4.50 6.83 10.57
CA ASP A 56 4.52 7.92 11.53
C ASP A 56 3.14 8.59 11.66
N ALA A 57 2.45 8.79 10.55
CA ALA A 57 1.19 9.53 10.50
C ALA A 57 -0.05 8.65 10.64
N TYR A 58 0.02 7.40 10.22
CA TYR A 58 -1.15 6.51 10.11
C TYR A 58 -0.87 5.15 10.75
N GLU A 59 -1.92 4.56 11.32
CA GLU A 59 -1.91 3.16 11.74
C GLU A 59 -2.98 2.44 10.97
N GLU A 60 -2.60 1.52 10.08
CA GLU A 60 -3.54 0.91 9.13
C GLU A 60 -3.45 -0.60 9.13
N GLU A 61 -4.61 -1.22 8.93
CA GLU A 61 -4.74 -2.66 8.74
C GLU A 61 -5.53 -2.92 7.47
N ILE A 62 -5.03 -3.86 6.66
CA ILE A 62 -5.68 -4.29 5.42
C ILE A 62 -6.63 -5.44 5.74
N LYS A 63 -7.90 -5.31 5.34
CA LYS A 63 -8.91 -6.35 5.53
C LYS A 63 -9.65 -6.62 4.23
N ASP A 64 -10.33 -7.75 4.18
CA ASP A 64 -11.18 -8.16 3.05
C ASP A 64 -10.40 -8.19 1.73
N LEU A 65 -9.19 -8.72 1.79
CA LEU A 65 -8.27 -8.76 0.65
C LEU A 65 -8.71 -9.77 -0.39
N VAL A 66 -8.82 -9.32 -1.64
CA VAL A 66 -9.03 -10.17 -2.81
C VAL A 66 -7.87 -9.92 -3.76
N VAL A 67 -7.17 -10.97 -4.14
CA VAL A 67 -6.02 -10.90 -5.06
C VAL A 67 -6.40 -11.53 -6.40
N MET A 68 -6.11 -10.83 -7.48
CA MET A 68 -6.34 -11.28 -8.84
C MET A 68 -5.01 -11.28 -9.59
N THR A 69 -4.78 -12.29 -10.41
CA THR A 69 -3.52 -12.40 -11.15
C THR A 69 -3.77 -12.76 -12.60
N THR A 70 -2.85 -12.36 -13.48
CA THR A 70 -2.89 -12.80 -14.86
C THR A 70 -2.38 -14.23 -14.97
N PRO A 71 -2.79 -14.97 -16.02
CA PRO A 71 -2.36 -16.37 -16.17
C PRO A 71 -0.85 -16.56 -16.21
N ASP A 72 -0.11 -15.59 -16.79
CA ASP A 72 1.36 -15.68 -16.86
C ASP A 72 2.05 -15.22 -15.58
N GLY A 73 1.31 -14.69 -14.60
CA GLY A 73 1.87 -14.25 -13.33
C GLY A 73 2.65 -12.95 -13.37
N THR A 74 2.62 -12.20 -14.48
CA THR A 74 3.40 -10.95 -14.60
C THR A 74 2.66 -9.73 -14.08
N ARG A 75 1.36 -9.85 -13.86
CA ARG A 75 0.53 -8.76 -13.35
C ARG A 75 -0.40 -9.26 -12.27
N ALA A 76 -0.70 -8.38 -11.32
CA ALA A 76 -1.68 -8.67 -10.29
C ALA A 76 -2.46 -7.41 -9.92
N ALA A 77 -3.62 -7.64 -9.31
CA ALA A 77 -4.43 -6.58 -8.73
C ALA A 77 -4.92 -7.05 -7.36
N ALA A 78 -5.16 -6.09 -6.47
CA ALA A 78 -5.73 -6.38 -5.17
C ALA A 78 -6.83 -5.38 -4.86
N GLU A 79 -7.90 -5.87 -4.24
CA GLU A 79 -8.98 -5.06 -3.74
C GLU A 79 -9.12 -5.31 -2.24
N PHE A 80 -9.24 -4.27 -1.46
CA PHE A 80 -9.25 -4.41 0.01
C PHE A 80 -9.87 -3.19 0.68
N ILE A 81 -10.10 -3.29 1.98
CA ILE A 81 -10.52 -2.18 2.82
C ILE A 81 -9.37 -1.85 3.77
N VAL A 82 -9.01 -0.57 3.85
CA VAL A 82 -8.07 -0.09 4.86
C VAL A 82 -8.87 0.37 6.07
N TYR A 83 -8.54 -0.18 7.24
CA TYR A 83 -9.05 0.28 8.53
C TYR A 83 -7.92 1.04 9.19
N GLY A 84 -8.10 2.33 9.39
CA GLY A 84 -6.99 3.17 9.84
C GLY A 84 -7.33 4.16 10.93
N THR A 85 -6.27 4.65 11.55
CA THR A 85 -6.29 5.75 12.53
C THR A 85 -5.29 6.80 12.09
N TYR A 86 -5.74 8.05 12.02
CA TYR A 86 -4.91 9.19 11.66
C TYR A 86 -4.25 9.73 12.93
N LYS A 87 -2.99 9.36 13.16
CA LYS A 87 -2.30 9.59 14.43
C LYS A 87 -1.61 10.94 14.51
N LYS A 88 -1.01 11.38 13.42
CA LYS A 88 -0.20 12.58 13.39
C LYS A 88 -0.46 13.31 12.09
N THR A 89 -0.56 14.63 12.15
CA THR A 89 -0.87 15.44 10.98
C THR A 89 0.15 15.24 9.88
N ASP A 90 -0.34 14.80 8.71
CA ASP A 90 0.47 14.69 7.50
C ASP A 90 0.40 16.05 6.78
N GLN A 91 1.52 16.45 6.20
CA GLN A 91 1.68 17.78 5.63
C GLN A 91 0.62 18.07 4.55
N GLY A 92 -0.05 19.21 4.68
CA GLY A 92 -1.06 19.65 3.71
C GLY A 92 -2.43 19.01 3.90
N LEU A 93 -2.62 18.19 4.94
CA LEU A 93 -3.87 17.49 5.22
C LEU A 93 -4.50 18.02 6.51
N PRO A 94 -5.77 17.65 6.81
CA PRO A 94 -6.42 18.07 8.04
C PRO A 94 -5.62 17.71 9.28
N THR A 95 -5.87 18.41 10.38
CA THR A 95 -5.19 18.12 11.65
C THR A 95 -5.59 16.75 12.18
N ALA A 96 -4.60 15.95 12.57
CA ALA A 96 -4.82 14.63 13.13
C ALA A 96 -5.15 14.71 14.62
N HIS A 97 -6.15 13.95 15.05
CA HIS A 97 -6.54 13.76 16.44
C HIS A 97 -7.11 12.35 16.67
N HIS A 98 -6.48 11.37 16.02
CA HIS A 98 -6.86 9.94 16.12
C HIS A 98 -8.20 9.61 15.47
N GLN A 99 -8.59 10.33 14.43
CA GLN A 99 -9.76 10.00 13.64
C GLN A 99 -9.60 8.61 13.03
N THR A 100 -10.63 7.78 13.10
CA THR A 100 -10.63 6.48 12.45
C THR A 100 -11.31 6.58 11.09
N TYR A 101 -10.93 5.67 10.19
CA TYR A 101 -11.53 5.62 8.86
C TYR A 101 -11.53 4.21 8.31
N GLU A 102 -12.46 3.96 7.39
CA GLU A 102 -12.54 2.75 6.59
C GLU A 102 -12.55 3.19 5.13
N LEU A 103 -11.61 2.69 4.34
CA LEU A 103 -11.41 3.18 2.99
C LEU A 103 -11.25 2.04 1.99
N PRO A 104 -12.18 1.89 1.04
CA PRO A 104 -12.00 0.94 -0.05
C PRO A 104 -10.81 1.36 -0.92
N CYS A 105 -9.96 0.40 -1.25
CA CYS A 105 -8.73 0.65 -1.99
C CYS A 105 -8.50 -0.42 -3.04
N GLY A 106 -7.71 -0.08 -4.03
CA GLY A 106 -7.24 -1.02 -5.03
C GLY A 106 -5.78 -0.75 -5.35
N ALA A 107 -5.07 -1.81 -5.74
CA ALA A 107 -3.67 -1.70 -6.13
C ALA A 107 -3.40 -2.58 -7.34
N PHE A 108 -2.45 -2.14 -8.16
CA PHE A 108 -2.02 -2.88 -9.35
C PHE A 108 -0.51 -3.10 -9.26
N PHE A 109 -0.08 -4.29 -9.70
CA PHE A 109 1.30 -4.73 -9.54
C PHE A 109 1.86 -5.27 -10.85
N GLU A 110 3.15 -5.03 -11.06
CA GLU A 110 3.93 -5.77 -12.05
C GLU A 110 4.93 -6.63 -11.29
N ILE A 111 5.16 -7.84 -11.82
CA ILE A 111 6.02 -8.84 -11.20
C ILE A 111 7.15 -9.17 -12.18
N LYS A 112 8.38 -9.15 -11.68
CA LYS A 112 9.57 -9.46 -12.48
C LYS A 112 10.53 -10.27 -11.62
N ASN A 113 10.98 -11.43 -12.12
CA ASN A 113 11.90 -12.30 -11.40
C ASN A 113 11.43 -12.61 -9.97
N HIS A 114 10.15 -12.93 -9.83
CA HIS A 114 9.51 -13.29 -8.56
C HIS A 114 9.52 -12.15 -7.52
N LYS A 115 9.72 -10.91 -7.95
CA LYS A 115 9.64 -9.73 -7.09
C LYS A 115 8.65 -8.73 -7.66
N ILE A 116 8.11 -7.89 -6.78
CA ILE A 116 7.20 -6.84 -7.19
C ILE A 116 8.03 -5.69 -7.77
N SER A 117 7.82 -5.41 -9.06
CA SER A 117 8.58 -4.36 -9.77
C SER A 117 7.81 -3.05 -9.92
N ARG A 118 6.49 -3.07 -9.72
CA ARG A 118 5.66 -1.85 -9.68
C ARG A 118 4.51 -2.05 -8.70
N VAL A 119 4.22 -0.99 -7.95
CA VAL A 119 3.03 -0.88 -7.11
C VAL A 119 2.34 0.43 -7.45
N THR A 120 1.07 0.35 -7.85
CA THR A 120 0.24 1.51 -8.14
C THR A 120 -1.00 1.44 -7.27
N ASN A 121 -1.21 2.44 -6.42
CA ASN A 121 -2.32 2.46 -5.49
C ASN A 121 -3.39 3.45 -5.92
N TYR A 122 -4.65 3.05 -5.78
CA TYR A 122 -5.79 3.93 -6.00
C TYR A 122 -6.74 3.88 -4.83
N TYR A 123 -7.14 5.05 -4.36
CA TYR A 123 -8.25 5.19 -3.42
C TYR A 123 -8.87 6.56 -3.61
N ASN A 124 -10.08 6.72 -3.09
CA ASN A 124 -10.82 7.97 -3.23
C ASN A 124 -10.43 8.92 -2.10
N MET A 125 -9.56 9.89 -2.42
CA MET A 125 -9.08 10.88 -1.46
C MET A 125 -10.21 11.72 -0.85
N GLN A 126 -11.24 12.02 -1.64
CA GLN A 126 -12.41 12.77 -1.13
C GLN A 126 -13.16 11.97 -0.06
N HIS A 127 -13.25 10.66 -0.24
CA HIS A 127 -13.89 9.78 0.75
C HIS A 127 -13.10 9.78 2.07
N TRP A 128 -11.76 9.72 1.99
CA TRP A 128 -10.92 9.79 3.17
C TRP A 128 -11.07 11.16 3.87
N LEU A 129 -11.00 12.25 3.10
CA LEU A 129 -11.12 13.60 3.66
C LEU A 129 -12.43 13.79 4.40
N LYS A 130 -13.54 13.26 3.87
CA LYS A 130 -14.85 13.36 4.55
C LYS A 130 -14.84 12.67 5.91
N GLN A 131 -14.05 11.63 6.08
CA GLN A 131 -14.01 10.89 7.35
C GLN A 131 -13.11 11.55 8.38
N VAL A 132 -12.08 12.28 7.96
CA VAL A 132 -11.06 12.80 8.88
C VAL A 132 -11.15 14.30 9.12
N LYS A 133 -11.82 15.06 8.27
CA LYS A 133 -11.96 16.50 8.49
C LYS A 133 -12.93 16.79 9.63
N ASP A 134 -12.72 17.91 10.25
CA ASP A 134 -13.60 18.39 11.33
C ASP A 134 -14.95 18.91 10.81
#